data_35ca232b17a2505565fd0f8da33b3077
#
_entry.id   35ca232b17a2505565fd0f8da33b3077
#
_cell.length_a   1.000
_cell.length_b   1.000
_cell.length_c   1.000
_cell.angle_alpha   90.00
_cell.angle_beta   90.00
_cell.angle_gamma   90.00
#
_symmetry.space_group_name_H-M   'P 1'
#
loop_
_entity.id
_entity.type
_entity.pdbx_description
1 polymer ?
#
loop_
_entity_poly.entity_id
_entity_poly.type
_entity_poly.pdbx_seq_one_letter_code
_entity_poly.pdbx_strand_id
1 'polypeptide(L)'
;FNAAVPEILANGVLSRSDIGLLATLFYITYGVSKFVSGIVSDRSNARYFMGIGLIATGIINILFGFSTSLWAFAVLWVLNAFFQGWGSPVCARLLTAWYSRTERGGWWALWNTAHNVGGALIPIVMAAAALHYGWRAGMMIAGCMAIVVGIFLCWRLRDRPQALGLPAVGEWRHDALEIAQQQEGAGLTRKEILTKYVLLNPYIWLLSFCYVLVYVVRAAINDWGNLYMSETLGVDLVTANTAVTMF
;
A
#
# COMPACT_ATOMS: atom_id res chain seq x y z
N PHE A 1 7.67 7.50 -6.79
CA PHE A 1 8.56 8.55 -6.30
C PHE A 1 10.01 8.09 -6.30
N ASN A 2 10.38 7.00 -5.62
CA ASN A 2 11.77 6.55 -5.48
C ASN A 2 12.50 6.38 -6.84
N ALA A 3 11.82 5.85 -7.85
CA ALA A 3 12.36 5.75 -9.20
C ALA A 3 12.63 7.11 -9.89
N ALA A 4 11.99 8.17 -9.43
CA ALA A 4 12.18 9.53 -9.94
C ALA A 4 13.24 10.34 -9.14
N VAL A 5 13.66 9.86 -7.98
CA VAL A 5 14.59 10.57 -7.09
C VAL A 5 15.89 10.99 -7.78
N PRO A 6 16.57 10.13 -8.57
CA PRO A 6 17.81 10.53 -9.24
C PRO A 6 17.63 11.72 -10.19
N GLU A 7 16.52 11.74 -10.93
CA GLU A 7 16.21 12.82 -11.86
C GLU A 7 15.80 14.11 -11.13
N ILE A 8 15.05 14.01 -10.04
CA ILE A 8 14.66 15.14 -9.18
C ILE A 8 15.91 15.81 -8.59
N LEU A 9 16.88 15.01 -8.14
CA LEU A 9 18.17 15.51 -7.64
C LEU A 9 19.01 16.15 -8.74
N ALA A 10 19.13 15.51 -9.90
CA ALA A 10 19.89 16.01 -11.04
C ALA A 10 19.34 17.35 -11.54
N ASN A 11 18.03 17.53 -11.50
CA ASN A 11 17.36 18.79 -11.90
C ASN A 11 17.38 19.86 -10.78
N GLY A 12 17.94 19.58 -9.60
CA GLY A 12 18.02 20.52 -8.48
C GLY A 12 16.66 20.94 -7.90
N VAL A 13 15.60 20.16 -8.14
CA VAL A 13 14.23 20.47 -7.66
C VAL A 13 14.12 20.31 -6.15
N LEU A 14 14.76 19.26 -5.60
CA LEU A 14 14.83 18.98 -4.16
C LEU A 14 16.26 18.60 -3.78
N SER A 15 16.63 18.86 -2.54
CA SER A 15 17.90 18.40 -1.95
C SER A 15 17.77 16.96 -1.42
N ARG A 16 18.89 16.29 -1.15
CA ARG A 16 18.89 14.97 -0.50
C ARG A 16 18.21 15.00 0.88
N SER A 17 18.38 16.08 1.61
CA SER A 17 17.71 16.30 2.91
C SER A 17 16.20 16.37 2.76
N ASP A 18 15.72 17.07 1.73
CA ASP A 18 14.27 17.19 1.45
C ASP A 18 13.67 15.83 1.10
N ILE A 19 14.36 15.02 0.31
CA ILE A 19 13.93 13.66 -0.02
C ILE A 19 13.86 12.77 1.21
N GLY A 20 14.86 12.84 2.09
CA GLY A 20 14.85 12.14 3.37
C GLY A 20 13.70 12.57 4.27
N LEU A 21 13.41 13.88 4.32
CA LEU A 21 12.24 14.42 5.03
C LEU A 21 10.93 13.87 4.47
N LEU A 22 10.75 13.92 3.15
CA LEU A 22 9.55 13.40 2.49
C LEU A 22 9.36 11.90 2.73
N ALA A 23 10.43 11.11 2.67
CA ALA A 23 10.39 9.68 2.96
C ALA A 23 9.96 9.42 4.41
N THR A 24 10.52 10.16 5.36
CA THR A 24 10.18 10.03 6.79
C THR A 24 8.71 10.39 7.04
N LEU A 25 8.24 11.51 6.52
CA LEU A 25 6.84 11.93 6.63
C LEU A 25 5.89 10.90 6.01
N PHE A 26 6.29 10.34 4.87
CA PHE A 26 5.51 9.29 4.21
C PHE A 26 5.34 8.06 5.11
N TYR A 27 6.43 7.49 5.62
CA TYR A 27 6.36 6.27 6.42
C TYR A 27 5.59 6.43 7.73
N ILE A 28 5.78 7.56 8.42
CA ILE A 28 5.02 7.87 9.64
C ILE A 28 3.52 7.97 9.32
N THR A 29 3.16 8.76 8.31
CA THR A 29 1.76 8.98 7.93
C THR A 29 1.12 7.68 7.43
N TYR A 30 1.84 6.90 6.63
CA TYR A 30 1.38 5.62 6.10
C TYR A 30 1.11 4.60 7.22
N GLY A 31 2.01 4.52 8.23
CA GLY A 31 1.82 3.68 9.39
C GLY A 31 0.58 4.05 10.21
N VAL A 32 0.44 5.34 10.52
CA VAL A 32 -0.74 5.88 11.24
C VAL A 32 -2.01 5.62 10.42
N SER A 33 -1.95 5.88 9.12
CA SER A 33 -3.09 5.66 8.22
C SER A 33 -3.52 4.21 8.17
N LYS A 34 -2.60 3.25 8.11
CA LYS A 34 -2.93 1.81 8.15
C LYS A 34 -3.69 1.43 9.41
N PHE A 35 -3.29 1.97 10.55
CA PHE A 35 -3.97 1.70 11.82
C PHE A 35 -5.38 2.31 11.82
N VAL A 36 -5.51 3.58 11.47
CA VAL A 36 -6.80 4.29 11.42
C VAL A 36 -7.72 3.64 10.38
N SER A 37 -7.21 3.37 9.19
CA SER A 37 -8.00 2.77 8.10
C SER A 37 -8.45 1.35 8.42
N GLY A 38 -7.69 0.58 9.19
CA GLY A 38 -8.13 -0.72 9.71
C GLY A 38 -9.43 -0.58 10.49
N ILE A 39 -9.46 0.35 11.45
CA ILE A 39 -10.65 0.60 12.30
C ILE A 39 -11.83 1.16 11.49
N VAL A 40 -11.56 2.10 10.56
CA VAL A 40 -12.60 2.75 9.75
C VAL A 40 -13.15 1.81 8.69
N SER A 41 -12.29 0.98 8.07
CA SER A 41 -12.70 0.04 7.03
C SER A 41 -13.70 -0.99 7.51
N ASP A 42 -13.64 -1.41 8.78
CA ASP A 42 -14.60 -2.35 9.35
C ASP A 42 -16.05 -1.84 9.36
N ARG A 43 -16.22 -0.52 9.32
CA ARG A 43 -17.54 0.16 9.28
C ARG A 43 -17.94 0.62 7.88
N SER A 44 -16.98 0.59 6.95
CA SER A 44 -17.16 1.13 5.61
C SER A 44 -17.41 0.00 4.63
N ASN A 45 -18.02 0.32 3.51
CA ASN A 45 -18.09 -0.60 2.39
C ASN A 45 -16.72 -0.64 1.70
N ALA A 46 -16.08 -1.83 1.66
CA ALA A 46 -14.76 -2.03 1.09
C ALA A 46 -14.64 -1.51 -0.36
N ARG A 47 -15.70 -1.66 -1.13
CA ARG A 47 -15.82 -1.20 -2.51
C ARG A 47 -15.51 0.30 -2.65
N TYR A 48 -16.22 1.11 -1.89
CA TYR A 48 -16.07 2.57 -1.96
C TYR A 48 -14.83 3.05 -1.20
N PHE A 49 -14.56 2.46 -0.06
CA PHE A 49 -13.42 2.87 0.76
C PHE A 49 -12.10 2.69 -0.01
N MET A 50 -11.87 1.52 -0.58
CA MET A 50 -10.66 1.23 -1.37
C MET A 50 -10.62 2.03 -2.68
N GLY A 51 -11.75 2.10 -3.39
CA GLY A 51 -11.84 2.81 -4.66
C GLY A 51 -11.61 4.31 -4.52
N ILE A 52 -12.25 4.96 -3.54
CA ILE A 52 -12.06 6.39 -3.25
C ILE A 52 -10.63 6.67 -2.79
N GLY A 53 -10.07 5.84 -1.91
CA GLY A 53 -8.68 5.96 -1.47
C GLY A 53 -7.69 5.94 -2.65
N LEU A 54 -7.92 5.03 -3.61
CA LEU A 54 -7.07 4.92 -4.80
C LEU A 54 -7.26 6.10 -5.76
N ILE A 55 -8.50 6.58 -5.96
CA ILE A 55 -8.78 7.78 -6.76
C ILE A 55 -8.12 9.01 -6.14
N ALA A 56 -8.25 9.20 -4.83
CA ALA A 56 -7.61 10.30 -4.11
C ALA A 56 -6.08 10.24 -4.25
N THR A 57 -5.48 9.06 -4.07
CA THR A 57 -4.05 8.82 -4.31
C THR A 57 -3.65 9.22 -5.75
N GLY A 58 -4.46 8.84 -6.74
CA GLY A 58 -4.21 9.18 -8.14
C GLY A 58 -4.25 10.68 -8.41
N ILE A 59 -5.25 11.39 -7.90
CA ILE A 59 -5.36 12.85 -8.01
C ILE A 59 -4.17 13.54 -7.34
N ILE A 60 -3.79 13.09 -6.15
CA ILE A 60 -2.65 13.65 -5.41
C ILE A 60 -1.33 13.42 -6.18
N ASN A 61 -1.12 12.26 -6.81
CA ASN A 61 0.05 12.01 -7.64
C ASN A 61 0.11 12.97 -8.85
N ILE A 62 -1.02 13.26 -9.47
CA ILE A 62 -1.09 14.22 -10.59
C ILE A 62 -0.73 15.63 -10.07
N LEU A 63 -1.33 16.08 -8.96
CA LEU A 63 -1.02 17.36 -8.35
C LEU A 63 0.46 17.45 -7.91
N PHE A 64 1.03 16.37 -7.43
CA PHE A 64 2.45 16.28 -7.09
C PHE A 64 3.32 16.53 -8.33
N GLY A 65 2.95 15.98 -9.49
CA GLY A 65 3.64 16.23 -10.75
C GLY A 65 3.64 17.70 -11.20
N PHE A 66 2.64 18.48 -10.81
CA PHE A 66 2.58 19.92 -11.08
C PHE A 66 3.28 20.80 -10.04
N SER A 67 3.67 20.23 -8.91
CA SER A 67 4.23 20.98 -7.79
C SER A 67 5.65 21.47 -8.07
N THR A 68 6.01 22.60 -7.45
CA THR A 68 7.32 23.25 -7.58
C THR A 68 7.94 23.62 -6.24
N SER A 69 7.18 23.70 -5.15
CA SER A 69 7.68 24.08 -3.84
C SER A 69 7.77 22.88 -2.89
N LEU A 70 8.76 22.90 -2.00
CA LEU A 70 8.97 21.85 -0.99
C LEU A 70 7.72 21.64 -0.11
N TRP A 71 7.05 22.72 0.29
CA TRP A 71 5.83 22.62 1.10
C TRP A 71 4.68 21.94 0.37
N ALA A 72 4.50 22.24 -0.93
CA ALA A 72 3.51 21.56 -1.74
C ALA A 72 3.83 20.06 -1.88
N PHE A 73 5.10 19.71 -2.12
CA PHE A 73 5.55 18.33 -2.15
C PHE A 73 5.29 17.63 -0.81
N ALA A 74 5.62 18.25 0.32
CA ALA A 74 5.43 17.65 1.64
C ALA A 74 3.95 17.40 1.95
N VAL A 75 3.10 18.38 1.75
CA VAL A 75 1.64 18.25 2.01
C VAL A 75 1.03 17.17 1.12
N LEU A 76 1.30 17.22 -0.18
CA LEU A 76 0.76 16.24 -1.12
C LEU A 76 1.29 14.83 -0.83
N TRP A 77 2.56 14.71 -0.43
CA TRP A 77 3.16 13.41 -0.11
C TRP A 77 2.60 12.79 1.16
N VAL A 78 2.32 13.61 2.18
CA VAL A 78 1.60 13.20 3.40
C VAL A 78 0.19 12.75 3.06
N LEU A 79 -0.55 13.51 2.27
CA LEU A 79 -1.90 13.11 1.82
C LEU A 79 -1.87 11.82 1.00
N ASN A 80 -0.88 11.68 0.12
CA ASN A 80 -0.66 10.46 -0.65
C ASN A 80 -0.47 9.25 0.26
N ALA A 81 0.44 9.34 1.24
CA ALA A 81 0.71 8.30 2.22
C ALA A 81 -0.56 7.92 3.01
N PHE A 82 -1.36 8.92 3.38
CA PHE A 82 -2.60 8.70 4.10
C PHE A 82 -3.59 7.86 3.29
N PHE A 83 -3.87 8.22 2.05
CA PHE A 83 -4.82 7.47 1.21
C PHE A 83 -4.26 6.13 0.74
N GLN A 84 -2.95 5.99 0.51
CA GLN A 84 -2.32 4.71 0.21
C GLN A 84 -2.44 3.71 1.37
N GLY A 85 -2.43 4.17 2.61
CA GLY A 85 -2.63 3.33 3.79
C GLY A 85 -3.98 2.62 3.84
N TRP A 86 -4.97 3.04 3.05
CA TRP A 86 -6.31 2.46 3.03
C TRP A 86 -6.39 1.08 2.33
N GLY A 87 -5.43 0.73 1.49
CA GLY A 87 -5.51 -0.46 0.65
C GLY A 87 -5.37 -1.77 1.44
N SER A 88 -4.29 -1.94 2.18
CA SER A 88 -3.95 -3.24 2.77
C SER A 88 -4.93 -3.76 3.84
N PRO A 89 -5.49 -2.94 4.76
CA PRO A 89 -6.47 -3.44 5.72
C PRO A 89 -7.76 -3.92 5.03
N VAL A 90 -8.19 -3.22 3.99
CA VAL A 90 -9.36 -3.60 3.21
C VAL A 90 -9.13 -4.90 2.45
N CYS A 91 -7.95 -5.10 1.84
CA CYS A 91 -7.60 -6.36 1.18
C CYS A 91 -7.63 -7.53 2.15
N ALA A 92 -7.07 -7.38 3.36
CA ALA A 92 -7.12 -8.39 4.40
C ALA A 92 -8.57 -8.76 4.76
N ARG A 93 -9.43 -7.76 4.94
CA ARG A 93 -10.85 -7.95 5.24
C ARG A 93 -11.59 -8.67 4.09
N LEU A 94 -11.32 -8.28 2.84
CA LEU A 94 -11.90 -8.94 1.67
C LEU A 94 -11.48 -10.40 1.58
N LEU A 95 -10.20 -10.71 1.80
CA LEU A 95 -9.71 -12.08 1.80
C LEU A 95 -10.37 -12.93 2.87
N THR A 96 -10.62 -12.37 4.06
CA THR A 96 -11.32 -13.08 5.12
C THR A 96 -12.82 -13.23 4.86
N ALA A 97 -13.45 -12.31 4.15
CA ALA A 97 -14.87 -12.35 3.84
C ALA A 97 -15.23 -13.28 2.69
N TRP A 98 -14.33 -13.45 1.70
CA TRP A 98 -14.59 -14.19 0.47
C TRP A 98 -13.96 -15.58 0.42
N TYR A 99 -12.98 -15.89 1.27
CA TYR A 99 -12.24 -17.14 1.23
C TYR A 99 -12.24 -17.83 2.61
N SER A 100 -12.46 -19.15 2.60
CA SER A 100 -12.43 -19.98 3.80
C SER A 100 -11.03 -20.04 4.42
N ARG A 101 -10.94 -20.46 5.68
CA ARG A 101 -9.67 -20.60 6.41
C ARG A 101 -8.66 -21.51 5.69
N THR A 102 -9.13 -22.56 5.04
CA THR A 102 -8.28 -23.51 4.30
C THR A 102 -7.76 -22.97 2.98
N GLU A 103 -8.49 -22.06 2.35
CA GLU A 103 -8.13 -21.44 1.06
C GLU A 103 -7.37 -20.11 1.21
N ARG A 104 -7.58 -19.45 2.33
CA ARG A 104 -7.10 -18.07 2.60
C ARG A 104 -5.60 -17.91 2.43
N GLY A 105 -4.81 -18.93 2.82
CA GLY A 105 -3.35 -18.92 2.67
C GLY A 105 -2.90 -18.82 1.22
N GLY A 106 -3.51 -19.60 0.33
CA GLY A 106 -3.19 -19.56 -1.11
C GLY A 106 -3.57 -18.22 -1.76
N TRP A 107 -4.74 -17.70 -1.44
CA TRP A 107 -5.17 -16.40 -1.94
C TRP A 107 -4.37 -15.23 -1.38
N TRP A 108 -3.92 -15.35 -0.13
CA TRP A 108 -2.99 -14.39 0.47
C TRP A 108 -1.64 -14.37 -0.24
N ALA A 109 -1.11 -15.55 -0.57
CA ALA A 109 0.14 -15.66 -1.33
C ALA A 109 0.01 -15.05 -2.74
N LEU A 110 -1.11 -15.32 -3.43
CA LEU A 110 -1.40 -14.70 -4.73
C LEU A 110 -1.51 -13.17 -4.64
N TRP A 111 -2.18 -12.66 -3.61
CA TRP A 111 -2.26 -11.22 -3.38
C TRP A 111 -0.88 -10.59 -3.12
N ASN A 112 -0.02 -11.25 -2.35
CA ASN A 112 1.36 -10.80 -2.14
C ASN A 112 2.19 -10.78 -3.43
N THR A 113 1.96 -11.73 -4.35
CA THR A 113 2.61 -11.74 -5.66
C THR A 113 2.28 -10.48 -6.47
N ALA A 114 1.04 -9.98 -6.40
CA ALA A 114 0.65 -8.73 -7.05
C ALA A 114 1.45 -7.52 -6.55
N HIS A 115 1.87 -7.54 -5.28
CA HIS A 115 2.71 -6.50 -4.69
C HIS A 115 4.12 -6.47 -5.32
N ASN A 116 4.71 -7.64 -5.52
CA ASN A 116 6.03 -7.78 -6.16
C ASN A 116 5.97 -7.44 -7.66
N VAL A 117 4.92 -7.87 -8.35
CA VAL A 117 4.68 -7.50 -9.76
C VAL A 117 4.54 -5.99 -9.92
N GLY A 118 3.77 -5.33 -9.04
CA GLY A 118 3.67 -3.88 -9.03
C GLY A 118 5.00 -3.19 -8.76
N GLY A 119 5.77 -3.71 -7.80
CA GLY A 119 7.12 -3.22 -7.46
C GLY A 119 8.11 -3.32 -8.64
N ALA A 120 7.99 -4.35 -9.47
CA ALA A 120 8.81 -4.51 -10.67
C ALA A 120 8.34 -3.63 -11.84
N LEU A 121 7.03 -3.54 -12.08
CA LEU A 121 6.48 -2.82 -13.24
C LEU A 121 6.55 -1.30 -13.11
N ILE A 122 6.30 -0.76 -11.93
CA ILE A 122 6.25 0.70 -11.73
C ILE A 122 7.59 1.38 -12.05
N PRO A 123 8.76 0.91 -11.59
CA PRO A 123 10.03 1.52 -11.98
C PRO A 123 10.26 1.51 -13.50
N ILE A 124 9.86 0.45 -14.20
CA ILE A 124 9.97 0.35 -15.66
C ILE A 124 9.11 1.41 -16.36
N VAL A 125 7.84 1.52 -15.94
CA VAL A 125 6.91 2.53 -16.47
C VAL A 125 7.43 3.94 -16.18
N MET A 126 7.93 4.18 -14.97
CA MET A 126 8.49 5.47 -14.56
C MET A 126 9.74 5.82 -15.36
N ALA A 127 10.66 4.86 -15.56
CA ALA A 127 11.87 5.08 -16.34
C ALA A 127 11.53 5.37 -17.82
N ALA A 128 10.62 4.61 -18.42
CA ALA A 128 10.16 4.85 -19.79
C ALA A 128 9.50 6.23 -19.96
N ALA A 129 8.67 6.64 -19.00
CA ALA A 129 8.06 7.97 -19.00
C ALA A 129 9.10 9.08 -18.81
N ALA A 130 10.07 8.88 -17.92
CA ALA A 130 11.11 9.86 -17.61
C ALA A 130 12.03 10.11 -18.83
N LEU A 131 12.38 9.08 -19.58
CA LEU A 131 13.20 9.19 -20.78
C LEU A 131 12.61 10.09 -21.86
N HIS A 132 11.28 10.11 -22.00
CA HIS A 132 10.60 10.85 -23.07
C HIS A 132 9.95 12.15 -22.63
N TYR A 133 9.45 12.20 -21.38
CA TYR A 133 8.59 13.28 -20.90
C TYR A 133 8.99 13.83 -19.52
N GLY A 134 10.09 13.33 -18.94
CA GLY A 134 10.57 13.70 -17.62
C GLY A 134 9.80 13.03 -16.47
N TRP A 135 10.37 13.07 -15.27
CA TRP A 135 9.84 12.40 -14.09
C TRP A 135 8.40 12.79 -13.71
N ARG A 136 8.00 14.04 -14.04
CA ARG A 136 6.64 14.55 -13.78
C ARG A 136 5.58 13.74 -14.53
N ALA A 137 5.86 13.38 -15.78
CA ALA A 137 4.96 12.57 -16.59
C ALA A 137 4.79 11.17 -15.98
N GLY A 138 5.84 10.57 -15.43
CA GLY A 138 5.75 9.30 -14.72
C GLY A 138 4.78 9.36 -13.53
N MET A 139 4.82 10.43 -12.74
CA MET A 139 3.88 10.64 -11.62
C MET A 139 2.43 10.79 -12.12
N MET A 140 2.22 11.53 -13.22
CA MET A 140 0.91 11.70 -13.83
C MET A 140 0.35 10.41 -14.40
N ILE A 141 1.16 9.61 -15.10
CA ILE A 141 0.75 8.31 -15.65
C ILE A 141 0.32 7.37 -14.52
N ALA A 142 1.14 7.25 -13.48
CA ALA A 142 0.79 6.45 -12.30
C ALA A 142 -0.51 6.95 -11.62
N GLY A 143 -0.69 8.28 -11.55
CA GLY A 143 -1.91 8.90 -11.04
C GLY A 143 -3.15 8.57 -11.87
N CYS A 144 -3.06 8.69 -13.19
CA CYS A 144 -4.16 8.33 -14.09
C CYS A 144 -4.52 6.85 -14.00
N MET A 145 -3.52 5.95 -13.96
CA MET A 145 -3.76 4.53 -13.77
C MET A 145 -4.48 4.25 -12.45
N ALA A 146 -4.06 4.90 -11.36
CA ALA A 146 -4.70 4.75 -10.06
C ALA A 146 -6.18 5.21 -10.08
N ILE A 147 -6.50 6.32 -10.77
CA ILE A 147 -7.88 6.79 -10.92
C ILE A 147 -8.71 5.78 -11.70
N VAL A 148 -8.23 5.30 -12.85
CA VAL A 148 -8.94 4.31 -13.67
C VAL A 148 -9.22 3.04 -12.88
N VAL A 149 -8.21 2.50 -12.20
CA VAL A 149 -8.38 1.30 -11.35
C VAL A 149 -9.30 1.59 -10.18
N GLY A 150 -9.22 2.77 -9.54
CA GLY A 150 -10.10 3.17 -8.45
C GLY A 150 -11.58 3.22 -8.88
N ILE A 151 -11.87 3.78 -10.06
CA ILE A 151 -13.23 3.79 -10.65
C ILE A 151 -13.68 2.34 -10.92
N PHE A 152 -12.81 1.50 -11.48
CA PHE A 152 -13.10 0.09 -11.72
C PHE A 152 -13.43 -0.65 -10.42
N LEU A 153 -12.69 -0.40 -9.33
CA LEU A 153 -12.99 -0.97 -8.01
C LEU A 153 -14.35 -0.48 -7.49
N CYS A 154 -14.66 0.80 -7.61
CA CYS A 154 -15.98 1.34 -7.25
C CYS A 154 -17.11 0.71 -8.04
N TRP A 155 -16.86 0.25 -9.25
CA TRP A 155 -17.86 -0.41 -10.08
C TRP A 155 -17.96 -1.92 -9.81
N ARG A 156 -16.84 -2.66 -9.76
CA ARG A 156 -16.82 -4.15 -9.75
C ARG A 156 -16.64 -4.79 -8.39
N LEU A 157 -15.91 -4.16 -7.47
CA LEU A 157 -15.61 -4.77 -6.17
C LEU A 157 -16.89 -4.99 -5.37
N ARG A 158 -16.94 -6.06 -4.59
CA ARG A 158 -18.04 -6.37 -3.66
C ARG A 158 -17.46 -6.56 -2.26
N ASP A 159 -18.15 -6.00 -1.28
CA ASP A 159 -17.68 -5.94 0.11
C ASP A 159 -17.62 -7.34 0.75
N ARG A 160 -18.68 -8.12 0.59
CA ARG A 160 -18.84 -9.45 1.20
C ARG A 160 -19.93 -10.24 0.47
N PRO A 161 -19.93 -11.59 0.57
CA PRO A 161 -20.95 -12.43 -0.06
C PRO A 161 -22.39 -12.04 0.31
N GLN A 162 -22.64 -11.70 1.57
CA GLN A 162 -23.97 -11.31 2.06
C GLN A 162 -24.53 -10.07 1.36
N ALA A 163 -23.67 -9.17 0.89
CA ALA A 163 -24.10 -8.02 0.08
C ALA A 163 -24.70 -8.40 -1.29
N LEU A 164 -24.52 -9.65 -1.70
CA LEU A 164 -25.09 -10.24 -2.91
C LEU A 164 -26.21 -11.28 -2.61
N GLY A 165 -26.64 -11.38 -1.36
CA GLY A 165 -27.63 -12.39 -0.94
C GLY A 165 -27.05 -13.81 -0.83
N LEU A 166 -25.73 -13.95 -0.82
CA LEU A 166 -25.05 -15.24 -0.65
C LEU A 166 -24.79 -15.51 0.84
N PRO A 167 -24.70 -16.78 1.27
CA PRO A 167 -24.36 -17.14 2.64
C PRO A 167 -22.93 -16.70 2.97
N ALA A 168 -22.61 -16.63 4.26
CA ALA A 168 -21.25 -16.42 4.72
C ALA A 168 -20.35 -17.58 4.27
N VAL A 169 -19.05 -17.33 4.04
CA VAL A 169 -18.13 -18.36 3.55
C VAL A 169 -18.02 -19.53 4.53
N GLY A 170 -18.02 -19.28 5.85
CA GLY A 170 -18.04 -20.33 6.86
C GLY A 170 -19.27 -21.25 6.75
N GLU A 171 -20.45 -20.67 6.51
CA GLU A 171 -21.70 -21.43 6.30
C GLU A 171 -21.66 -22.23 4.99
N TRP A 172 -21.23 -21.61 3.89
CA TRP A 172 -21.08 -22.25 2.59
C TRP A 172 -20.11 -23.44 2.59
N ARG A 173 -19.02 -23.32 3.32
CA ARG A 173 -17.99 -24.38 3.44
C ARG A 173 -18.21 -25.32 4.61
N HIS A 174 -19.26 -25.12 5.40
CA HIS A 174 -19.56 -25.91 6.62
C HIS A 174 -18.39 -25.91 7.63
N ASP A 175 -17.64 -24.78 7.73
CA ASP A 175 -16.53 -24.61 8.67
C ASP A 175 -17.09 -24.23 10.06
N ALA A 176 -17.26 -25.25 10.92
CA ALA A 176 -17.79 -25.06 12.27
C ALA A 176 -16.97 -24.11 13.13
N LEU A 177 -15.64 -24.08 12.93
CA LEU A 177 -14.76 -23.17 13.68
C LEU A 177 -14.92 -21.71 13.22
N GLU A 178 -15.08 -21.47 11.92
CA GLU A 178 -15.30 -20.14 11.39
C GLU A 178 -16.67 -19.59 11.83
N ILE A 179 -17.71 -20.45 11.83
CA ILE A 179 -19.04 -20.11 12.31
C ILE A 179 -18.99 -19.76 13.81
N ALA A 180 -18.34 -20.58 14.63
CA ALA A 180 -18.19 -20.33 16.06
C ALA A 180 -17.46 -19.00 16.35
N GLN A 181 -16.36 -18.72 15.63
CA GLN A 181 -15.62 -17.45 15.78
C GLN A 181 -16.43 -16.22 15.37
N GLN A 182 -17.28 -16.35 14.33
CA GLN A 182 -18.19 -15.27 13.93
C GLN A 182 -19.24 -15.00 15.00
N GLN A 183 -19.79 -16.05 15.63
CA GLN A 183 -20.76 -15.94 16.69
C GLN A 183 -20.16 -15.33 17.97
N GLU A 184 -18.98 -15.78 18.38
CA GLU A 184 -18.25 -15.18 19.51
C GLU A 184 -17.91 -13.70 19.27
N GLY A 185 -17.47 -13.36 18.05
CA GLY A 185 -17.14 -11.99 17.67
C GLY A 185 -18.34 -11.04 17.65
N ALA A 186 -19.52 -11.56 17.35
CA ALA A 186 -20.75 -10.76 17.27
C ALA A 186 -21.19 -10.17 18.63
N GLY A 187 -20.80 -10.80 19.75
CA GLY A 187 -21.11 -10.34 21.11
C GLY A 187 -20.10 -9.37 21.70
N LEU A 188 -18.94 -9.16 21.07
CA LEU A 188 -17.86 -8.35 21.62
C LEU A 188 -17.96 -6.87 21.20
N THR A 189 -17.69 -5.99 22.18
CA THR A 189 -17.51 -4.58 21.86
C THR A 189 -16.16 -4.35 21.18
N ARG A 190 -16.06 -3.32 20.36
CA ARG A 190 -14.80 -2.99 19.65
C ARG A 190 -13.64 -2.67 20.58
N LYS A 191 -13.96 -2.05 21.74
CA LYS A 191 -12.96 -1.79 22.77
C LYS A 191 -12.39 -3.10 23.31
N GLU A 192 -13.22 -4.09 23.53
CA GLU A 192 -12.79 -5.42 23.95
C GLU A 192 -11.96 -6.12 22.87
N ILE A 193 -12.39 -6.06 21.62
CA ILE A 193 -11.61 -6.61 20.49
C ILE A 193 -10.23 -5.95 20.41
N LEU A 194 -10.18 -4.63 20.39
CA LEU A 194 -8.92 -3.89 20.31
C LEU A 194 -8.01 -4.16 21.52
N THR A 195 -8.58 -4.14 22.73
CA THR A 195 -7.78 -4.31 23.94
C THR A 195 -7.34 -5.75 24.12
N LYS A 196 -8.26 -6.71 24.09
CA LYS A 196 -7.99 -8.11 24.44
C LYS A 196 -7.26 -8.87 23.32
N TYR A 197 -7.72 -8.69 22.08
CA TYR A 197 -7.21 -9.48 20.95
C TYR A 197 -6.08 -8.81 20.16
N VAL A 198 -5.89 -7.49 20.32
CA VAL A 198 -4.82 -6.75 19.64
C VAL A 198 -3.77 -6.28 20.65
N LEU A 199 -4.11 -5.36 21.54
CA LEU A 199 -3.11 -4.70 22.40
C LEU A 199 -2.53 -5.60 23.49
N LEU A 200 -3.32 -6.50 24.07
CA LEU A 200 -2.90 -7.43 25.13
C LEU A 200 -2.43 -8.80 24.57
N ASN A 201 -2.47 -9.00 23.26
CA ASN A 201 -2.06 -10.27 22.67
C ASN A 201 -0.54 -10.29 22.40
N PRO A 202 0.25 -11.08 23.14
CA PRO A 202 1.70 -11.10 23.00
C PRO A 202 2.16 -11.60 21.62
N TYR A 203 1.39 -12.48 20.99
CA TYR A 203 1.72 -13.00 19.65
C TYR A 203 1.64 -11.90 18.57
N ILE A 204 0.72 -10.96 18.69
CA ILE A 204 0.64 -9.81 17.78
C ILE A 204 1.87 -8.92 17.93
N TRP A 205 2.32 -8.66 19.15
CA TRP A 205 3.54 -7.89 19.39
C TRP A 205 4.79 -8.58 18.86
N LEU A 206 4.92 -9.90 19.09
CA LEU A 206 6.03 -10.68 18.55
C LEU A 206 6.07 -10.65 17.03
N LEU A 207 4.93 -10.89 16.37
CA LEU A 207 4.83 -10.84 14.92
C LEU A 207 5.10 -9.42 14.40
N SER A 208 4.58 -8.39 15.06
CA SER A 208 4.82 -6.99 14.68
C SER A 208 6.31 -6.65 14.76
N PHE A 209 7.00 -7.11 15.80
CA PHE A 209 8.44 -6.90 15.93
C PHE A 209 9.23 -7.60 14.82
N CYS A 210 8.91 -8.86 14.50
CA CYS A 210 9.51 -9.56 13.37
C CYS A 210 9.28 -8.80 12.05
N TYR A 211 8.07 -8.27 11.85
CA TYR A 211 7.76 -7.46 10.68
C TYR A 211 8.60 -6.17 10.62
N VAL A 212 8.80 -5.49 11.74
CA VAL A 212 9.67 -4.30 11.79
C VAL A 212 11.06 -4.63 11.27
N LEU A 213 11.69 -5.72 11.74
CA LEU A 213 13.01 -6.12 11.29
C LEU A 213 13.07 -6.40 9.78
N VAL A 214 12.10 -7.14 9.26
CA VAL A 214 11.99 -7.43 7.82
C VAL A 214 11.82 -6.14 7.02
N TYR A 215 10.95 -5.24 7.46
CA TYR A 215 10.68 -4.00 6.75
C TYR A 215 11.83 -2.99 6.80
N VAL A 216 12.63 -2.97 7.86
CA VAL A 216 13.86 -2.16 7.91
C VAL A 216 14.83 -2.56 6.81
N VAL A 217 15.09 -3.86 6.64
CA VAL A 217 15.95 -4.37 5.56
C VAL A 217 15.36 -4.06 4.20
N ARG A 218 14.07 -4.33 4.03
CA ARG A 218 13.38 -4.09 2.77
C ARG A 218 13.37 -2.61 2.37
N ALA A 219 13.11 -1.70 3.31
CA ALA A 219 13.14 -0.27 3.06
C ALA A 219 14.55 0.22 2.69
N ALA A 220 15.58 -0.26 3.38
CA ALA A 220 16.96 0.09 3.05
C ALA A 220 17.30 -0.27 1.60
N ILE A 221 16.92 -1.46 1.14
CA ILE A 221 17.21 -1.90 -0.23
C ILE A 221 16.35 -1.15 -1.26
N ASN A 222 15.03 -1.05 -1.02
CA ASN A 222 14.11 -0.44 -2.00
C ASN A 222 14.29 1.08 -2.13
N ASP A 223 14.63 1.77 -1.05
CA ASP A 223 14.69 3.24 -1.07
C ASP A 223 16.09 3.76 -1.40
N TRP A 224 17.12 3.05 -0.94
CA TRP A 224 18.50 3.50 -1.04
C TRP A 224 19.41 2.62 -1.90
N GLY A 225 18.95 1.41 -2.26
CA GLY A 225 19.75 0.45 -3.03
C GLY A 225 20.19 1.00 -4.38
N ASN A 226 19.29 1.66 -5.10
CA ASN A 226 19.61 2.27 -6.40
C ASN A 226 20.68 3.37 -6.28
N LEU A 227 20.53 4.24 -5.29
CA LEU A 227 21.45 5.34 -5.04
C LEU A 227 22.83 4.80 -4.63
N TYR A 228 22.86 3.81 -3.74
CA TYR A 228 24.08 3.16 -3.31
C TYR A 228 24.83 2.51 -4.48
N MET A 229 24.13 1.76 -5.34
CA MET A 229 24.75 1.11 -6.50
C MET A 229 25.30 2.13 -7.49
N SER A 230 24.56 3.18 -7.78
CA SER A 230 25.01 4.19 -8.76
C SER A 230 26.15 5.06 -8.23
N GLU A 231 26.12 5.48 -6.98
CA GLU A 231 27.11 6.41 -6.42
C GLU A 231 28.38 5.69 -5.89
N THR A 232 28.21 4.52 -5.26
CA THR A 232 29.33 3.83 -4.61
C THR A 232 29.97 2.78 -5.49
N LEU A 233 29.17 2.05 -6.29
CA LEU A 233 29.67 1.00 -7.18
C LEU A 233 29.85 1.47 -8.63
N GLY A 234 29.44 2.69 -8.96
CA GLY A 234 29.56 3.24 -10.31
C GLY A 234 28.71 2.51 -11.36
N VAL A 235 27.70 1.75 -10.92
CA VAL A 235 26.80 1.01 -11.81
C VAL A 235 25.80 1.97 -12.45
N ASP A 236 25.52 1.78 -13.74
CA ASP A 236 24.52 2.59 -14.43
C ASP A 236 23.12 2.42 -13.83
N LEU A 237 22.31 3.47 -13.93
CA LEU A 237 21.00 3.54 -13.28
C LEU A 237 20.03 2.44 -13.71
N VAL A 238 20.12 2.00 -14.98
CA VAL A 238 19.25 0.93 -15.51
C VAL A 238 19.59 -0.40 -14.85
N THR A 239 20.89 -0.70 -14.74
CA THR A 239 21.38 -1.93 -14.09
C THR A 239 21.07 -1.89 -12.58
N ALA A 240 21.27 -0.75 -11.91
CA ALA A 240 20.92 -0.58 -10.49
C ALA A 240 19.42 -0.79 -10.24
N ASN A 241 18.56 -0.19 -11.06
CA ASN A 241 17.11 -0.38 -10.97
C ASN A 241 16.71 -1.85 -11.22
N THR A 242 17.31 -2.50 -12.21
CA THR A 242 17.03 -3.91 -12.50
C THR A 242 17.44 -4.81 -11.34
N ALA A 243 18.58 -4.56 -10.73
CA ALA A 243 19.05 -5.32 -9.57
C ALA A 243 18.10 -5.18 -8.36
N VAL A 244 17.64 -3.96 -8.08
CA VAL A 244 16.67 -3.72 -6.97
C VAL A 244 15.31 -4.33 -7.26
N THR A 245 14.87 -4.42 -8.52
CA THR A 245 13.59 -5.07 -8.89
C THR A 245 13.62 -6.59 -8.73
N MET A 246 14.80 -7.21 -8.66
CA MET A 246 14.95 -8.67 -8.43
C MET A 246 14.84 -9.03 -6.93
N PHE A 247 14.82 -8.05 -6.03
CA PHE A 247 14.77 -8.22 -4.58
C PHE A 247 13.36 -8.03 -4.04
#